data_4216e3e59830d7e374448dc0836554ce
#
_entry.id   4216e3e59830d7e374448dc0836554ce
#
_cell.length_a   1.000
_cell.length_b   1.000
_cell.length_c   1.000
_cell.angle_alpha   90.00
_cell.angle_beta   90.00
_cell.angle_gamma   90.00
#
_symmetry.space_group_name_H-M   'P 1'
#
loop_
_entity.id
_entity.type
_entity.pdbx_description
1 polymer ?
#
loop_
_entity_poly.entity_id
_entity_poly.type
_entity_poly.pdbx_seq_one_letter_code
_entity_poly.pdbx_strand_id
1 'polypeptide(L)'
;SQVLFGATGTGKTFTIAKLIEKVQKPTLVIAHNKTLAAQLASEFKEFFPHNAVEYFVSYYDYYQPEAYIAQTDTYIEKDSSINDEIDKLRHSATCSLFERRDVIIVASVSCIYGLGSPEDYYDLVLSVREGQEYPRDDILRKLVSIQYERNDINFDRGKFRVRGDVIEIFPAGYSDRAIRIELFGDEVDRILEVDTLTGEVYGQRKHILIYPASHYVTSKEHMKEAIDSIQEELQQQLKILEDDNKLLEAQRLKQRTNYDLETMEEMGYCSGIENYSRHLTGRKAGEAPYTLLDYFPDDFLIVIDESHVTIPQIKAMYAGDRSRKESLVDNGFRLPSAFDNRPLRFEEFLDHINQIIYVSATPAPFELAQANQVVEQIIRPTGLLDPEIEIRPLEGQMDDLLGEIKIRTKKNERVLITTLTKKMAENLTDYLKEMGIKVRYLHSDIATIERAEIIRDLRLGKFDVLVGINLLREGLDMPEVSLVAILDADKEGFLRSETSLIQTIGRAARNAHGKVIMYADRITDSMQKAIDETMRRREVQDKYNQEHHITPKTIQKKIKNLIETTMVAEEKASYDAEKPKKKLKMTAKEKKKLILSLTKEMQEASRNLEFERAAQIRDIIFELNEKK
;
A
#
# COMPACT_ATOMS: atom_id res chain seq x y z
N SER A 1 18.92 -14.97 11.01
CA SER A 1 17.52 -15.15 10.62
C SER A 1 16.76 -15.98 11.64
N GLN A 2 15.51 -15.59 11.93
CA GLN A 2 14.63 -16.28 12.87
C GLN A 2 13.22 -16.40 12.29
N VAL A 3 12.48 -17.43 12.70
CA VAL A 3 11.06 -17.58 12.41
C VAL A 3 10.26 -17.47 13.68
N LEU A 4 9.29 -16.56 13.72
CA LEU A 4 8.23 -16.51 14.72
C LEU A 4 7.02 -17.29 14.16
N PHE A 5 6.90 -18.54 14.56
CA PHE A 5 5.82 -19.42 14.18
C PHE A 5 4.66 -19.23 15.16
N GLY A 6 3.76 -18.33 14.84
CA GLY A 6 2.71 -17.90 15.75
C GLY A 6 1.31 -18.18 15.23
N ALA A 7 0.50 -18.88 16.00
CA ALA A 7 -0.91 -19.08 15.67
C ALA A 7 -1.67 -17.74 15.59
N THR A 8 -2.82 -17.73 14.91
CA THR A 8 -3.65 -16.54 14.82
C THR A 8 -4.15 -16.12 16.20
N GLY A 9 -3.97 -14.83 16.53
CA GLY A 9 -4.46 -14.26 17.79
C GLY A 9 -3.56 -14.45 19.02
N THR A 10 -2.32 -14.89 18.83
CA THR A 10 -1.35 -15.06 19.92
C THR A 10 -0.59 -13.78 20.30
N GLY A 11 -0.81 -12.66 19.55
CA GLY A 11 -0.12 -11.40 19.83
C GLY A 11 1.25 -11.28 19.16
N LYS A 12 1.44 -11.88 17.96
CA LYS A 12 2.70 -11.78 17.20
C LYS A 12 3.19 -10.34 17.04
N THR A 13 2.31 -9.42 16.66
CA THR A 13 2.65 -8.00 16.48
C THR A 13 3.17 -7.38 17.79
N PHE A 14 2.57 -7.71 18.92
CA PHE A 14 3.02 -7.24 20.22
C PHE A 14 4.41 -7.80 20.60
N THR A 15 4.65 -9.08 20.29
CA THR A 15 5.96 -9.72 20.50
C THR A 15 7.04 -9.01 19.67
N ILE A 16 6.75 -8.71 18.39
CA ILE A 16 7.65 -7.96 17.53
C ILE A 16 7.87 -6.53 18.07
N ALA A 17 6.81 -5.85 18.53
CA ALA A 17 6.96 -4.53 19.15
C ALA A 17 7.87 -4.57 20.36
N LYS A 18 7.72 -5.54 21.24
CA LYS A 18 8.60 -5.72 22.42
C LYS A 18 10.04 -6.09 22.04
N LEU A 19 10.22 -6.80 20.96
CA LEU A 19 11.55 -7.06 20.42
C LEU A 19 12.21 -5.78 19.91
N ILE A 20 11.50 -4.99 19.09
CA ILE A 20 12.00 -3.70 18.58
C ILE A 20 12.37 -2.77 19.73
N GLU A 21 11.52 -2.69 20.77
CA GLU A 21 11.78 -1.90 21.99
C GLU A 21 13.11 -2.32 22.67
N LYS A 22 13.43 -3.60 22.68
CA LYS A 22 14.67 -4.11 23.29
C LYS A 22 15.89 -3.95 22.41
N VAL A 23 15.75 -4.17 21.11
CA VAL A 23 16.86 -4.17 20.16
C VAL A 23 17.32 -2.76 19.80
N GLN A 24 16.41 -1.77 19.83
CA GLN A 24 16.69 -0.34 19.57
C GLN A 24 17.36 -0.08 18.20
N LYS A 25 16.93 -0.80 17.16
CA LYS A 25 17.42 -0.65 15.79
C LYS A 25 16.35 -0.07 14.88
N PRO A 26 16.72 0.72 13.87
CA PRO A 26 15.81 1.03 12.79
C PRO A 26 15.23 -0.24 12.21
N THR A 27 13.92 -0.28 12.01
CA THR A 27 13.21 -1.51 11.65
C THR A 27 12.34 -1.30 10.42
N LEU A 28 12.45 -2.22 9.46
CA LEU A 28 11.56 -2.32 8.30
C LEU A 28 10.63 -3.51 8.49
N VAL A 29 9.33 -3.25 8.52
CA VAL A 29 8.27 -4.27 8.58
C VAL A 29 7.63 -4.37 7.20
N ILE A 30 7.72 -5.52 6.54
CA ILE A 30 7.17 -5.73 5.19
C ILE A 30 5.90 -6.56 5.28
N ALA A 31 4.80 -6.04 4.72
CA ALA A 31 3.52 -6.72 4.58
C ALA A 31 3.19 -6.95 3.10
N HIS A 32 2.43 -8.00 2.81
CA HIS A 32 2.12 -8.38 1.43
C HIS A 32 1.11 -7.47 0.71
N ASN A 33 0.38 -6.62 1.42
CA ASN A 33 -0.55 -5.65 0.82
C ASN A 33 -0.67 -4.36 1.62
N LYS A 34 -1.24 -3.31 0.99
CA LYS A 34 -1.41 -1.98 1.58
C LYS A 34 -2.29 -1.98 2.83
N THR A 35 -3.37 -2.76 2.84
CA THR A 35 -4.35 -2.81 3.96
C THR A 35 -3.71 -3.36 5.21
N LEU A 36 -2.98 -4.48 5.10
CA LEU A 36 -2.25 -5.06 6.23
C LEU A 36 -1.15 -4.13 6.71
N ALA A 37 -0.42 -3.50 5.78
CA ALA A 37 0.61 -2.51 6.13
C ALA A 37 0.00 -1.32 6.90
N ALA A 38 -1.15 -0.79 6.49
CA ALA A 38 -1.85 0.29 7.19
C ALA A 38 -2.29 -0.13 8.60
N GLN A 39 -2.84 -1.34 8.75
CA GLN A 39 -3.21 -1.90 10.05
C GLN A 39 -1.99 -2.01 10.98
N LEU A 40 -0.90 -2.59 10.49
CA LEU A 40 0.34 -2.75 11.27
C LEU A 40 0.93 -1.39 11.66
N ALA A 41 0.95 -0.41 10.74
CA ALA A 41 1.42 0.93 11.03
C ALA A 41 0.60 1.60 12.14
N SER A 42 -0.73 1.43 12.12
CA SER A 42 -1.61 1.93 13.19
C SER A 42 -1.32 1.24 14.54
N GLU A 43 -1.13 -0.08 14.55
CA GLU A 43 -0.80 -0.83 15.76
C GLU A 43 0.58 -0.42 16.31
N PHE A 44 1.60 -0.27 15.46
CA PHE A 44 2.93 0.18 15.88
C PHE A 44 2.91 1.63 16.40
N LYS A 45 2.10 2.53 15.84
CA LYS A 45 1.91 3.89 16.37
C LYS A 45 1.33 3.89 17.79
N GLU A 46 0.42 2.96 18.10
CA GLU A 46 -0.12 2.78 19.45
C GLU A 46 0.95 2.25 20.42
N PHE A 47 1.82 1.33 19.98
CA PHE A 47 2.91 0.79 20.81
C PHE A 47 4.08 1.75 20.98
N PHE A 48 4.33 2.61 20.00
CA PHE A 48 5.46 3.53 19.93
C PHE A 48 5.03 4.97 19.68
N PRO A 49 4.38 5.62 20.66
CA PRO A 49 3.80 6.97 20.45
C PRO A 49 4.86 8.07 20.24
N HIS A 50 6.12 7.82 20.57
CA HIS A 50 7.21 8.80 20.48
C HIS A 50 8.21 8.49 19.36
N ASN A 51 8.18 7.28 18.79
CA ASN A 51 9.04 6.87 17.69
C ASN A 51 8.52 7.41 16.36
N ALA A 52 9.42 7.49 15.37
CA ALA A 52 9.01 7.71 13.99
C ALA A 52 8.45 6.41 13.40
N VAL A 53 7.13 6.23 13.48
CA VAL A 53 6.43 5.13 12.85
C VAL A 53 5.87 5.61 11.52
N GLU A 54 6.49 5.15 10.44
CA GLU A 54 6.27 5.62 9.08
C GLU A 54 5.57 4.57 8.22
N TYR A 55 4.92 5.02 7.16
CA TYR A 55 4.19 4.17 6.24
C TYR A 55 4.72 4.33 4.82
N PHE A 56 5.12 3.22 4.18
CA PHE A 56 5.74 3.25 2.86
C PHE A 56 5.13 2.19 1.94
N VAL A 57 4.19 2.62 1.10
CA VAL A 57 3.53 1.74 0.12
C VAL A 57 3.55 2.38 -1.26
N SER A 58 3.05 1.69 -2.28
CA SER A 58 2.90 2.28 -3.61
C SER A 58 1.97 3.50 -3.55
N TYR A 59 2.43 4.64 -4.07
CA TYR A 59 1.69 5.91 -4.07
C TYR A 59 0.66 6.02 -5.20
N TYR A 60 0.50 4.98 -6.01
CA TYR A 60 -0.52 4.96 -7.05
C TYR A 60 -1.86 4.48 -6.50
N ASP A 61 -2.92 5.28 -6.67
CA ASP A 61 -4.31 4.86 -6.45
C ASP A 61 -4.76 3.95 -7.58
N TYR A 62 -4.45 4.36 -8.79
CA TYR A 62 -4.60 3.60 -10.00
C TYR A 62 -3.26 3.51 -10.72
N TYR A 63 -2.89 2.33 -11.17
CA TYR A 63 -1.67 2.12 -11.94
C TYR A 63 -1.90 1.15 -13.08
N GLN A 64 -1.90 1.68 -14.29
CA GLN A 64 -1.81 0.90 -15.51
C GLN A 64 -0.38 1.04 -16.04
N PRO A 65 0.45 0.01 -15.94
CA PRO A 65 1.80 0.09 -16.45
C PRO A 65 1.79 0.22 -17.97
N GLU A 66 2.77 0.96 -18.51
CA GLU A 66 3.05 0.98 -19.92
C GLU A 66 3.27 -0.45 -20.44
N ALA A 67 2.60 -0.83 -21.50
CA ALA A 67 2.69 -2.16 -22.08
C ALA A 67 2.47 -2.13 -23.60
N TYR A 68 2.98 -3.13 -24.30
CA TYR A 68 2.71 -3.33 -25.70
C TYR A 68 2.29 -4.78 -25.98
N ILE A 69 1.17 -4.93 -26.67
CA ILE A 69 0.62 -6.23 -27.06
C ILE A 69 0.86 -6.42 -28.56
N ALA A 70 1.94 -7.12 -28.89
CA ALA A 70 2.36 -7.31 -30.30
C ALA A 70 1.31 -8.02 -31.17
N GLN A 71 0.51 -8.92 -30.59
CA GLN A 71 -0.54 -9.65 -31.31
C GLN A 71 -1.65 -8.76 -31.88
N THR A 72 -1.93 -7.66 -31.21
CA THR A 72 -3.00 -6.71 -31.59
C THR A 72 -2.47 -5.35 -32.01
N ASP A 73 -1.14 -5.19 -32.06
CA ASP A 73 -0.45 -3.91 -32.29
C ASP A 73 -1.02 -2.78 -31.39
N THR A 74 -1.23 -3.13 -30.11
CA THR A 74 -1.85 -2.22 -29.16
C THR A 74 -0.80 -1.73 -28.16
N TYR A 75 -0.50 -0.43 -28.23
CA TYR A 75 0.29 0.25 -27.21
C TYR A 75 -0.65 0.78 -26.12
N ILE A 76 -0.34 0.42 -24.89
CA ILE A 76 -1.02 0.89 -23.68
C ILE A 76 -0.10 1.90 -23.02
N GLU A 77 -0.51 3.16 -23.05
CA GLU A 77 0.23 4.22 -22.38
C GLU A 77 0.15 4.03 -20.85
N LYS A 78 1.21 4.43 -20.14
CA LYS A 78 1.20 4.46 -18.69
C LYS A 78 0.09 5.44 -18.25
N ASP A 79 -0.87 4.93 -17.51
CA ASP A 79 -1.89 5.73 -16.84
C ASP A 79 -1.79 5.52 -15.33
N SER A 80 -1.69 6.60 -14.58
CA SER A 80 -1.55 6.52 -13.14
C SER A 80 -2.08 7.77 -12.46
N SER A 81 -2.81 7.58 -11.38
CA SER A 81 -3.14 8.63 -10.44
C SER A 81 -2.25 8.50 -9.21
N ILE A 82 -1.60 9.59 -8.82
CA ILE A 82 -0.74 9.64 -7.65
C ILE A 82 -1.59 10.08 -6.46
N ASN A 83 -1.45 9.35 -5.36
CA ASN A 83 -2.02 9.73 -4.07
C ASN A 83 -1.02 10.63 -3.32
N ASP A 84 -1.32 11.91 -3.24
CA ASP A 84 -0.45 12.90 -2.62
C ASP A 84 -0.20 12.64 -1.13
N GLU A 85 -1.17 12.06 -0.41
CA GLU A 85 -1.00 11.71 0.99
C GLU A 85 -0.01 10.53 1.17
N ILE A 86 -0.11 9.53 0.30
CA ILE A 86 0.85 8.41 0.33
C ILE A 86 2.24 8.89 -0.09
N ASP A 87 2.34 9.74 -1.10
CA ASP A 87 3.61 10.30 -1.54
C ASP A 87 4.28 11.12 -0.43
N LYS A 88 3.50 11.95 0.28
CA LYS A 88 3.96 12.66 1.49
C LYS A 88 4.49 11.69 2.55
N LEU A 89 3.78 10.60 2.84
CA LEU A 89 4.22 9.61 3.83
C LEU A 89 5.51 8.90 3.41
N ARG A 90 5.72 8.69 2.11
CA ARG A 90 6.98 8.13 1.57
C ARG A 90 8.14 9.09 1.79
N HIS A 91 7.95 10.39 1.52
CA HIS A 91 8.96 11.42 1.81
C HIS A 91 9.24 11.52 3.31
N SER A 92 8.21 11.49 4.16
CA SER A 92 8.37 11.45 5.61
C SER A 92 9.22 10.25 6.06
N ALA A 93 8.99 9.08 5.50
CA ALA A 93 9.75 7.86 5.83
C ALA A 93 11.23 7.98 5.48
N THR A 94 11.57 8.46 4.27
CA THR A 94 12.96 8.65 3.87
C THR A 94 13.68 9.73 4.66
N CYS A 95 13.00 10.86 4.94
CA CYS A 95 13.56 11.92 5.80
C CYS A 95 13.84 11.40 7.22
N SER A 96 12.90 10.66 7.81
CA SER A 96 13.06 10.09 9.15
C SER A 96 14.28 9.19 9.27
N LEU A 97 14.61 8.41 8.23
CA LEU A 97 15.81 7.55 8.21
C LEU A 97 17.12 8.34 8.29
N PHE A 98 17.16 9.55 7.73
CA PHE A 98 18.35 10.41 7.82
C PHE A 98 18.44 11.17 9.15
N GLU A 99 17.29 11.50 9.74
CA GLU A 99 17.26 12.35 10.95
C GLU A 99 17.23 11.59 12.26
N ARG A 100 16.73 10.34 12.26
CA ARG A 100 16.41 9.59 13.48
C ARG A 100 16.92 8.15 13.41
N ARG A 101 17.12 7.56 14.59
CA ARG A 101 17.49 6.15 14.76
C ARG A 101 16.33 5.29 15.25
N ASP A 102 15.30 5.90 15.86
CA ASP A 102 14.11 5.24 16.41
C ASP A 102 13.00 5.10 15.36
N VAL A 103 13.37 4.72 14.13
CA VAL A 103 12.47 4.66 12.99
C VAL A 103 11.93 3.24 12.81
N ILE A 104 10.61 3.14 12.64
CA ILE A 104 9.91 1.91 12.26
C ILE A 104 9.13 2.20 10.99
N ILE A 105 9.54 1.63 9.87
CA ILE A 105 8.81 1.77 8.61
C ILE A 105 8.00 0.52 8.36
N VAL A 106 6.68 0.69 8.18
CA VAL A 106 5.80 -0.38 7.73
C VAL A 106 5.55 -0.20 6.23
N ALA A 107 6.01 -1.16 5.45
CA ALA A 107 5.99 -1.09 4.00
C ALA A 107 5.22 -2.25 3.36
N SER A 108 4.72 -2.02 2.16
CA SER A 108 4.35 -3.12 1.27
C SER A 108 5.57 -3.60 0.47
N VAL A 109 5.41 -4.65 -0.34
CA VAL A 109 6.48 -5.14 -1.22
C VAL A 109 7.03 -4.07 -2.18
N SER A 110 6.32 -2.94 -2.34
CA SER A 110 6.83 -1.79 -3.11
C SER A 110 8.17 -1.22 -2.61
N CYS A 111 8.60 -1.55 -1.39
CA CYS A 111 9.89 -1.13 -0.84
C CYS A 111 11.11 -1.70 -1.60
N ILE A 112 10.93 -2.76 -2.40
CA ILE A 112 12.01 -3.32 -3.24
C ILE A 112 12.08 -2.69 -4.64
N TYR A 113 11.19 -1.74 -4.97
CA TYR A 113 11.24 -1.00 -6.22
C TYR A 113 12.21 0.16 -6.15
N GLY A 114 12.72 0.56 -7.33
CA GLY A 114 13.69 1.62 -7.46
C GLY A 114 13.21 2.95 -6.88
N LEU A 115 14.11 3.59 -6.14
CA LEU A 115 14.09 4.98 -5.71
C LEU A 115 15.30 5.70 -6.29
N GLY A 116 15.39 7.00 -6.06
CA GLY A 116 16.63 7.76 -6.32
C GLY A 116 17.78 7.32 -5.40
N SER A 117 18.99 7.75 -5.73
CA SER A 117 20.18 7.54 -4.90
C SER A 117 19.99 8.19 -3.52
N PRO A 118 20.19 7.46 -2.39
CA PRO A 118 20.15 8.08 -1.07
C PRO A 118 21.24 9.13 -0.86
N GLU A 119 22.42 8.96 -1.48
CA GLU A 119 23.51 9.94 -1.43
C GLU A 119 23.10 11.24 -2.11
N ASP A 120 22.60 11.18 -3.36
CA ASP A 120 22.11 12.36 -4.08
C ASP A 120 20.96 13.05 -3.33
N TYR A 121 20.04 12.27 -2.77
CA TYR A 121 18.92 12.80 -2.00
C TYR A 121 19.38 13.55 -0.74
N TYR A 122 20.40 13.06 -0.06
CA TYR A 122 20.98 13.70 1.12
C TYR A 122 21.86 14.90 0.76
N ASP A 123 22.70 14.80 -0.27
CA ASP A 123 23.63 15.86 -0.67
C ASP A 123 22.92 17.09 -1.25
N LEU A 124 21.73 16.89 -1.79
CA LEU A 124 20.91 17.96 -2.35
C LEU A 124 20.05 18.68 -1.29
N VAL A 125 20.15 18.33 -0.03
CA VAL A 125 19.44 19.00 1.07
C VAL A 125 19.80 20.48 1.15
N LEU A 126 18.79 21.33 1.36
CA LEU A 126 18.97 22.72 1.74
C LEU A 126 19.08 22.82 3.27
N SER A 127 20.27 23.16 3.76
CA SER A 127 20.54 23.37 5.18
C SER A 127 20.57 24.87 5.48
N VAL A 128 19.74 25.33 6.41
CA VAL A 128 19.66 26.74 6.81
C VAL A 128 19.77 26.85 8.34
N ARG A 129 20.61 27.78 8.79
CA ARG A 129 20.84 28.04 10.24
C ARG A 129 20.57 29.49 10.56
N GLU A 130 20.01 29.76 11.73
CA GLU A 130 19.85 31.10 12.29
C GLU A 130 21.23 31.76 12.46
N GLY A 131 21.35 33.03 12.04
CA GLY A 131 22.61 33.76 12.03
C GLY A 131 23.57 33.42 10.89
N GLN A 132 23.19 32.53 9.96
CA GLN A 132 23.99 32.21 8.78
C GLN A 132 23.86 33.30 7.73
N GLU A 133 24.99 33.69 7.16
CA GLU A 133 24.99 34.52 5.94
C GLU A 133 24.63 33.62 4.74
N TYR A 134 23.43 33.82 4.18
CA TYR A 134 22.90 33.03 3.08
C TYR A 134 22.00 33.92 2.19
N PRO A 135 22.50 34.42 1.06
CA PRO A 135 21.75 35.31 0.20
C PRO A 135 20.40 34.68 -0.23
N ARG A 136 19.34 35.50 -0.18
CA ARG A 136 17.98 35.07 -0.54
C ARG A 136 17.92 34.32 -1.87
N ASP A 137 18.56 34.90 -2.91
CA ASP A 137 18.51 34.34 -4.26
C ASP A 137 19.24 33.00 -4.38
N ASP A 138 20.21 32.73 -3.51
CA ASP A 138 20.89 31.43 -3.45
C ASP A 138 19.99 30.38 -2.80
N ILE A 139 19.24 30.73 -1.76
CA ILE A 139 18.21 29.87 -1.17
C ILE A 139 17.16 29.52 -2.22
N LEU A 140 16.65 30.52 -2.97
CA LEU A 140 15.64 30.30 -4.01
C LEU A 140 16.17 29.41 -5.14
N ARG A 141 17.41 29.62 -5.61
CA ARG A 141 18.05 28.75 -6.61
C ARG A 141 18.20 27.33 -6.11
N LYS A 142 18.59 27.16 -4.84
CA LYS A 142 18.72 25.82 -4.24
C LYS A 142 17.35 25.13 -4.16
N LEU A 143 16.28 25.81 -3.75
CA LEU A 143 14.91 25.26 -3.70
C LEU A 143 14.47 24.75 -5.08
N VAL A 144 14.66 25.55 -6.13
CA VAL A 144 14.33 25.12 -7.50
C VAL A 144 15.18 23.90 -7.91
N SER A 145 16.47 23.89 -7.57
CA SER A 145 17.37 22.77 -7.90
C SER A 145 16.95 21.44 -7.23
N ILE A 146 16.27 21.51 -6.09
CA ILE A 146 15.73 20.34 -5.37
C ILE A 146 14.24 20.09 -5.64
N GLN A 147 13.76 20.59 -6.79
CA GLN A 147 12.43 20.34 -7.35
C GLN A 147 11.26 20.98 -6.58
N TYR A 148 11.51 22.07 -5.82
CA TYR A 148 10.43 22.91 -5.30
C TYR A 148 9.95 23.91 -6.34
N GLU A 149 8.64 24.06 -6.44
CA GLU A 149 8.00 25.02 -7.34
C GLU A 149 7.68 26.31 -6.61
N ARG A 150 8.00 27.46 -7.21
CA ARG A 150 7.53 28.75 -6.68
C ARG A 150 6.06 28.94 -7.04
N ASN A 151 5.22 29.08 -6.03
CA ASN A 151 3.82 29.39 -6.22
C ASN A 151 3.31 30.28 -5.07
N ASP A 152 3.11 31.56 -5.37
CA ASP A 152 2.68 32.54 -4.38
C ASP A 152 1.16 32.52 -4.11
N ILE A 153 0.37 31.83 -4.95
CA ILE A 153 -1.09 31.75 -4.90
C ILE A 153 -1.55 30.43 -4.28
N ASN A 154 -1.13 29.32 -4.88
CA ASN A 154 -1.45 27.97 -4.41
C ASN A 154 -0.26 27.38 -3.64
N PHE A 155 -0.28 27.55 -2.33
CA PHE A 155 0.79 27.13 -1.44
C PHE A 155 0.52 25.74 -0.89
N ASP A 156 1.00 24.74 -1.64
CA ASP A 156 0.88 23.33 -1.32
C ASP A 156 2.25 22.72 -1.05
N ARG A 157 2.23 21.45 -0.68
CA ARG A 157 3.40 20.60 -0.48
C ARG A 157 4.35 20.61 -1.70
N GLY A 158 5.65 20.69 -1.45
CA GLY A 158 6.67 20.78 -2.50
C GLY A 158 6.75 22.16 -3.17
N LYS A 159 6.10 23.18 -2.59
CA LYS A 159 6.12 24.54 -3.11
C LYS A 159 6.71 25.52 -2.10
N PHE A 160 7.15 26.65 -2.61
CA PHE A 160 7.59 27.79 -1.79
C PHE A 160 7.02 29.09 -2.33
N ARG A 161 6.90 30.07 -1.46
CA ARG A 161 6.49 31.43 -1.81
C ARG A 161 7.42 32.44 -1.17
N VAL A 162 7.50 33.63 -1.77
CA VAL A 162 8.42 34.68 -1.36
C VAL A 162 7.66 36.00 -1.20
N ARG A 163 7.81 36.66 -0.06
CA ARG A 163 7.24 37.96 0.22
C ARG A 163 8.30 38.86 0.86
N GLY A 164 8.97 39.67 0.02
CA GLY A 164 10.09 40.51 0.49
C GLY A 164 11.27 39.63 0.95
N ASP A 165 11.65 39.80 2.20
CA ASP A 165 12.74 39.04 2.84
C ASP A 165 12.26 37.78 3.60
N VAL A 166 11.02 37.39 3.34
CA VAL A 166 10.41 36.18 3.93
C VAL A 166 10.22 35.12 2.87
N ILE A 167 10.78 33.93 3.12
CA ILE A 167 10.61 32.73 2.31
C ILE A 167 9.79 31.73 3.12
N GLU A 168 8.68 31.27 2.57
CA GLU A 168 7.88 30.20 3.16
C GLU A 168 7.98 28.95 2.28
N ILE A 169 8.30 27.82 2.89
CA ILE A 169 8.54 26.55 2.20
C ILE A 169 7.59 25.52 2.81
N PHE A 170 6.84 24.80 1.96
CA PHE A 170 6.03 23.68 2.40
C PHE A 170 6.76 22.36 2.07
N PRO A 171 7.45 21.75 3.05
CA PRO A 171 8.26 20.55 2.80
C PRO A 171 7.44 19.38 2.29
N ALA A 172 8.05 18.56 1.43
CA ALA A 172 7.39 17.43 0.78
C ALA A 172 6.82 16.38 1.77
N GLY A 173 7.45 16.19 2.91
CA GLY A 173 7.02 15.25 3.96
C GLY A 173 6.08 15.82 5.03
N TYR A 174 5.70 17.11 4.94
CA TYR A 174 4.89 17.77 5.98
C TYR A 174 3.40 17.78 5.60
N SER A 175 2.50 17.84 6.60
CA SER A 175 1.05 17.79 6.40
C SER A 175 0.38 19.15 6.42
N ASP A 176 0.72 19.97 7.41
CA ASP A 176 0.00 21.19 7.79
C ASP A 176 0.92 22.34 8.20
N ARG A 177 2.22 22.10 8.16
CA ARG A 177 3.25 23.03 8.62
C ARG A 177 4.14 23.46 7.47
N ALA A 178 4.44 24.75 7.43
CA ALA A 178 5.45 25.32 6.56
C ALA A 178 6.63 25.82 7.39
N ILE A 179 7.77 25.93 6.74
CA ILE A 179 8.96 26.57 7.29
C ILE A 179 9.02 27.99 6.75
N ARG A 180 9.04 28.96 7.65
CA ARG A 180 9.23 30.36 7.33
C ARG A 180 10.66 30.78 7.68
N ILE A 181 11.42 31.23 6.70
CA ILE A 181 12.76 31.80 6.84
C ILE A 181 12.63 33.30 6.69
N GLU A 182 13.01 34.05 7.72
CA GLU A 182 13.05 35.48 7.73
C GLU A 182 14.50 35.95 7.60
N LEU A 183 14.75 36.83 6.64
CA LEU A 183 16.08 37.34 6.35
C LEU A 183 16.20 38.80 6.77
N PHE A 184 17.36 39.21 7.23
CA PHE A 184 17.74 40.59 7.39
C PHE A 184 18.98 40.88 6.50
N GLY A 185 18.72 41.40 5.30
CA GLY A 185 19.71 41.45 4.24
C GLY A 185 20.03 40.02 3.76
N ASP A 186 21.29 39.63 3.86
CA ASP A 186 21.75 38.28 3.50
C ASP A 186 21.91 37.34 4.72
N GLU A 187 21.56 37.83 5.93
CA GLU A 187 21.61 37.01 7.15
C GLU A 187 20.26 36.38 7.47
N VAL A 188 20.25 35.12 7.85
CA VAL A 188 19.06 34.40 8.33
C VAL A 188 18.75 34.85 9.77
N ASP A 189 17.74 35.71 9.93
CA ASP A 189 17.34 36.27 11.23
C ASP A 189 16.58 35.24 12.06
N ARG A 190 15.57 34.57 11.47
CA ARG A 190 14.75 33.57 12.17
C ARG A 190 14.29 32.45 11.25
N ILE A 191 14.10 31.28 11.85
CA ILE A 191 13.48 30.11 11.21
C ILE A 191 12.30 29.67 12.07
N LEU A 192 11.09 29.72 11.50
CA LEU A 192 9.84 29.46 12.22
C LEU A 192 9.08 28.29 11.57
N GLU A 193 8.42 27.49 12.41
CA GLU A 193 7.38 26.56 11.97
C GLU A 193 6.03 27.26 12.05
N VAL A 194 5.30 27.31 10.95
CA VAL A 194 4.03 28.02 10.85
C VAL A 194 2.93 27.12 10.29
N ASP A 195 1.70 27.37 10.72
CA ASP A 195 0.53 26.77 10.13
C ASP A 195 0.32 27.32 8.70
N THR A 196 0.06 26.43 7.74
CA THR A 196 -0.07 26.81 6.32
C THR A 196 -1.32 27.62 6.02
N LEU A 197 -2.39 27.46 6.81
CA LEU A 197 -3.68 28.13 6.64
C LEU A 197 -3.78 29.43 7.45
N THR A 198 -3.44 29.35 8.74
CA THR A 198 -3.61 30.46 9.69
C THR A 198 -2.38 31.36 9.79
N GLY A 199 -1.19 30.82 9.45
CA GLY A 199 0.09 31.49 9.64
C GLY A 199 0.53 31.53 11.11
N GLU A 200 -0.16 30.82 12.01
CA GLU A 200 0.19 30.73 13.43
C GLU A 200 1.57 30.08 13.58
N VAL A 201 2.39 30.66 14.47
CA VAL A 201 3.74 30.17 14.75
C VAL A 201 3.67 29.07 15.81
N TYR A 202 4.07 27.84 15.42
CA TYR A 202 4.19 26.71 16.34
C TYR A 202 5.49 26.71 17.16
N GLY A 203 6.57 27.23 16.57
CA GLY A 203 7.87 27.24 17.22
C GLY A 203 8.96 27.90 16.37
N GLN A 204 10.11 28.14 17.01
CA GLN A 204 11.33 28.64 16.37
C GLN A 204 12.36 27.51 16.32
N ARG A 205 13.09 27.43 15.20
CA ARG A 205 14.19 26.49 14.99
C ARG A 205 15.50 27.24 14.82
N LYS A 206 16.59 26.68 15.34
CA LYS A 206 17.94 27.22 15.10
C LYS A 206 18.55 26.70 13.81
N HIS A 207 18.05 25.57 13.34
CA HIS A 207 18.53 24.89 12.14
C HIS A 207 17.40 24.09 11.52
N ILE A 208 17.33 24.04 10.21
CA ILE A 208 16.39 23.24 9.44
C ILE A 208 17.09 22.59 8.24
N LEU A 209 16.67 21.39 7.91
CA LEU A 209 17.00 20.66 6.69
C LEU A 209 15.76 20.55 5.83
N ILE A 210 15.83 21.02 4.59
CA ILE A 210 14.77 20.86 3.59
C ILE A 210 15.23 19.84 2.57
N TYR A 211 14.58 18.70 2.58
CA TYR A 211 14.86 17.59 1.65
C TYR A 211 14.22 17.84 0.29
N PRO A 212 14.75 17.23 -0.79
CA PRO A 212 14.18 17.35 -2.13
C PRO A 212 12.68 17.01 -2.20
N ALA A 213 11.95 17.68 -3.08
CA ALA A 213 10.52 17.42 -3.31
C ALA A 213 10.26 16.14 -4.12
N SER A 214 11.29 15.51 -4.66
CA SER A 214 11.21 14.25 -5.40
C SER A 214 12.34 13.31 -4.96
N HIS A 215 12.09 11.99 -4.96
CA HIS A 215 13.14 10.99 -4.75
C HIS A 215 14.08 10.86 -5.96
N TYR A 216 13.65 11.25 -7.15
CA TYR A 216 14.44 11.25 -8.39
C TYR A 216 15.04 12.62 -8.66
N VAL A 217 15.93 13.05 -7.79
CA VAL A 217 16.65 14.31 -7.91
C VAL A 217 18.10 14.03 -8.24
N THR A 218 18.67 14.81 -9.16
CA THR A 218 20.08 14.73 -9.51
C THR A 218 20.65 16.14 -9.74
N SER A 219 21.97 16.30 -9.63
CA SER A 219 22.62 17.59 -9.91
C SER A 219 22.55 17.94 -11.40
N LYS A 220 22.77 19.22 -11.75
CA LYS A 220 22.79 19.64 -13.15
C LYS A 220 23.92 18.99 -13.92
N GLU A 221 25.04 18.75 -13.28
CA GLU A 221 26.22 18.08 -13.85
C GLU A 221 25.88 16.63 -14.18
N HIS A 222 25.31 15.89 -13.23
CA HIS A 222 24.88 14.50 -13.43
C HIS A 222 23.72 14.39 -14.45
N MET A 223 22.83 15.39 -14.51
CA MET A 223 21.76 15.41 -15.52
C MET A 223 22.36 15.51 -16.93
N LYS A 224 23.37 16.34 -17.12
CA LYS A 224 24.05 16.47 -18.42
C LYS A 224 24.78 15.18 -18.82
N GLU A 225 25.50 14.58 -17.88
CA GLU A 225 26.17 13.28 -18.12
C GLU A 225 25.16 12.18 -18.45
N ALA A 226 24.00 12.18 -17.78
CA ALA A 226 22.91 11.24 -18.07
C ALA A 226 22.34 11.45 -19.48
N ILE A 227 22.10 12.70 -19.90
CA ILE A 227 21.61 13.03 -21.25
C ILE A 227 22.61 12.53 -22.32
N ASP A 228 23.89 12.82 -22.15
CA ASP A 228 24.93 12.36 -23.05
C ASP A 228 24.98 10.84 -23.15
N SER A 229 24.90 10.15 -22.01
CA SER A 229 24.92 8.69 -21.92
C SER A 229 23.65 8.04 -22.53
N ILE A 230 22.47 8.66 -22.36
CA ILE A 230 21.21 8.21 -23.01
C ILE A 230 21.33 8.36 -24.52
N GLN A 231 21.93 9.45 -24.99
CA GLN A 231 22.11 9.70 -26.41
C GLN A 231 23.05 8.69 -27.06
N GLU A 232 24.14 8.31 -26.36
CA GLU A 232 25.03 7.24 -26.81
C GLU A 232 24.30 5.90 -26.91
N GLU A 233 23.55 5.51 -25.89
CA GLU A 233 22.74 4.28 -25.91
C GLU A 233 21.72 4.30 -27.05
N LEU A 234 21.06 5.44 -27.30
CA LEU A 234 20.12 5.60 -28.42
C LEU A 234 20.79 5.32 -29.76
N GLN A 235 21.96 5.89 -30.01
CA GLN A 235 22.69 5.67 -31.26
C GLN A 235 23.08 4.19 -31.45
N GLN A 236 23.52 3.54 -30.38
CA GLN A 236 23.86 2.11 -30.42
C GLN A 236 22.62 1.26 -30.73
N GLN A 237 21.50 1.54 -30.06
CA GLN A 237 20.27 0.77 -30.22
C GLN A 237 19.63 1.01 -31.59
N LEU A 238 19.68 2.24 -32.12
CA LEU A 238 19.19 2.53 -33.47
C LEU A 238 19.93 1.72 -34.53
N LYS A 239 21.27 1.64 -34.40
CA LYS A 239 22.10 0.83 -35.32
C LYS A 239 21.71 -0.65 -35.26
N ILE A 240 21.47 -1.21 -34.08
CA ILE A 240 21.05 -2.61 -33.92
C ILE A 240 19.69 -2.83 -34.60
N LEU A 241 18.72 -1.93 -34.38
CA LEU A 241 17.39 -2.06 -34.98
C LEU A 241 17.41 -1.90 -36.51
N GLU A 242 18.26 -1.00 -37.03
CA GLU A 242 18.45 -0.81 -38.48
C GLU A 242 19.11 -2.02 -39.11
N ASP A 243 20.17 -2.58 -38.50
CA ASP A 243 20.86 -3.79 -38.94
C ASP A 243 19.89 -5.01 -38.95
N ASP A 244 18.96 -5.07 -38.00
CA ASP A 244 17.90 -6.08 -37.93
C ASP A 244 16.69 -5.79 -38.85
N ASN A 245 16.75 -4.73 -39.68
CA ASN A 245 15.68 -4.26 -40.56
C ASN A 245 14.37 -3.89 -39.83
N LYS A 246 14.44 -3.47 -38.57
CA LYS A 246 13.35 -2.98 -37.73
C LYS A 246 13.22 -1.45 -37.82
N LEU A 247 12.91 -0.96 -39.03
CA LEU A 247 12.94 0.48 -39.32
C LEU A 247 11.84 1.26 -38.59
N LEU A 248 10.66 0.66 -38.37
CA LEU A 248 9.55 1.29 -37.67
C LEU A 248 9.88 1.45 -36.18
N GLU A 249 10.45 0.41 -35.59
CA GLU A 249 10.88 0.41 -34.20
C GLU A 249 12.00 1.42 -33.97
N ALA A 250 12.95 1.51 -34.90
CA ALA A 250 14.03 2.49 -34.86
C ALA A 250 13.50 3.93 -34.91
N GLN A 251 12.57 4.22 -35.83
CA GLN A 251 11.95 5.53 -35.94
C GLN A 251 11.17 5.91 -34.68
N ARG A 252 10.37 4.99 -34.14
CA ARG A 252 9.58 5.17 -32.92
C ARG A 252 10.49 5.48 -31.71
N LEU A 253 11.53 4.68 -31.53
CA LEU A 253 12.51 4.85 -30.45
C LEU A 253 13.21 6.21 -30.55
N LYS A 254 13.65 6.59 -31.76
CA LYS A 254 14.32 7.86 -32.01
C LYS A 254 13.44 9.07 -31.66
N GLN A 255 12.19 9.05 -32.11
CA GLN A 255 11.26 10.14 -31.84
C GLN A 255 10.99 10.29 -30.33
N ARG A 256 10.68 9.18 -29.66
CA ARG A 256 10.34 9.20 -28.24
C ARG A 256 11.52 9.65 -27.40
N THR A 257 12.70 9.05 -27.61
CA THR A 257 13.86 9.36 -26.80
C THR A 257 14.36 10.78 -27.00
N ASN A 258 14.38 11.30 -28.24
CA ASN A 258 14.75 12.69 -28.48
C ASN A 258 13.80 13.68 -27.79
N TYR A 259 12.49 13.43 -27.85
CA TYR A 259 11.50 14.25 -27.14
C TYR A 259 11.73 14.24 -25.61
N ASP A 260 11.99 13.07 -25.04
CA ASP A 260 12.29 12.94 -23.62
C ASP A 260 13.57 13.70 -23.25
N LEU A 261 14.64 13.62 -24.08
CA LEU A 261 15.91 14.32 -23.87
C LEU A 261 15.74 15.85 -23.93
N GLU A 262 15.02 16.38 -24.92
CA GLU A 262 14.72 17.82 -25.01
C GLU A 262 13.98 18.30 -23.76
N THR A 263 12.99 17.54 -23.30
CA THR A 263 12.21 17.88 -22.09
C THR A 263 13.08 17.84 -20.83
N MET A 264 13.98 16.86 -20.72
CA MET A 264 14.90 16.75 -19.59
C MET A 264 15.93 17.90 -19.58
N GLU A 265 16.41 18.33 -20.75
CA GLU A 265 17.36 19.45 -20.86
C GLU A 265 16.71 20.79 -20.47
N GLU A 266 15.47 21.02 -20.88
CA GLU A 266 14.75 22.27 -20.61
C GLU A 266 14.18 22.32 -19.19
N MET A 267 13.56 21.23 -18.72
CA MET A 267 12.75 21.20 -17.48
C MET A 267 13.42 20.42 -16.34
N GLY A 268 14.50 19.68 -16.61
CA GLY A 268 15.13 18.78 -15.64
C GLY A 268 14.31 17.51 -15.35
N TYR A 269 13.25 17.26 -16.11
CA TYR A 269 12.31 16.14 -15.90
C TYR A 269 11.61 15.78 -17.22
N CYS A 270 11.21 14.52 -17.38
CA CYS A 270 10.30 14.09 -18.45
C CYS A 270 9.30 13.04 -17.95
N SER A 271 8.20 12.85 -18.68
CA SER A 271 7.24 11.77 -18.38
C SER A 271 7.91 10.41 -18.57
N GLY A 272 7.89 9.57 -17.51
CA GLY A 272 8.57 8.27 -17.53
C GLY A 272 10.06 8.35 -17.29
N ILE A 273 10.56 9.40 -16.63
CA ILE A 273 11.97 9.61 -16.30
C ILE A 273 12.59 8.41 -15.56
N GLU A 274 11.79 7.65 -14.82
CA GLU A 274 12.21 6.43 -14.14
C GLU A 274 12.82 5.38 -15.09
N ASN A 275 12.43 5.37 -16.37
CA ASN A 275 13.01 4.46 -17.37
C ASN A 275 14.46 4.78 -17.71
N TYR A 276 14.93 5.97 -17.36
CA TYR A 276 16.30 6.43 -17.50
C TYR A 276 17.08 6.41 -16.18
N SER A 277 16.52 5.81 -15.12
CA SER A 277 17.08 5.81 -13.76
C SER A 277 18.52 5.30 -13.68
N ARG A 278 18.91 4.35 -14.53
CA ARG A 278 20.27 3.86 -14.62
C ARG A 278 21.26 4.98 -14.97
N HIS A 279 20.95 5.78 -15.97
CA HIS A 279 21.77 6.91 -16.40
C HIS A 279 21.81 8.03 -15.37
N LEU A 280 20.63 8.35 -14.79
CA LEU A 280 20.50 9.39 -13.76
C LEU A 280 21.30 9.09 -12.48
N THR A 281 21.47 7.82 -12.14
CA THR A 281 22.23 7.37 -10.96
C THR A 281 23.63 6.88 -11.28
N GLY A 282 24.08 6.97 -12.53
CA GLY A 282 25.43 6.54 -12.96
C GLY A 282 25.71 5.04 -12.83
N ARG A 283 24.66 4.21 -12.68
CA ARG A 283 24.79 2.75 -12.54
C ARG A 283 25.18 2.07 -13.86
N LYS A 284 25.85 0.93 -13.75
CA LYS A 284 26.15 0.06 -14.89
C LYS A 284 24.91 -0.76 -15.29
N ALA A 285 24.90 -1.23 -16.53
CA ALA A 285 23.85 -2.11 -17.03
C ALA A 285 23.74 -3.38 -16.16
N GLY A 286 22.51 -3.70 -15.72
CA GLY A 286 22.22 -4.86 -14.88
C GLY A 286 22.50 -4.67 -13.38
N GLU A 287 23.08 -3.55 -12.97
CA GLU A 287 23.30 -3.22 -11.56
C GLU A 287 21.97 -3.01 -10.82
N ALA A 288 21.93 -3.40 -9.54
CA ALA A 288 20.74 -3.26 -8.72
C ALA A 288 20.32 -1.78 -8.58
N PRO A 289 19.02 -1.47 -8.65
CA PRO A 289 18.54 -0.11 -8.37
C PRO A 289 18.67 0.21 -6.89
N TYR A 290 18.83 1.48 -6.55
CA TYR A 290 18.62 1.94 -5.18
C TYR A 290 17.15 1.80 -4.81
N THR A 291 16.89 1.33 -3.59
CA THR A 291 15.54 1.09 -3.06
C THR A 291 15.42 1.69 -1.66
N LEU A 292 14.26 1.52 -1.02
CA LEU A 292 14.10 1.93 0.38
C LEU A 292 15.14 1.27 1.32
N LEU A 293 15.57 0.05 0.98
CA LEU A 293 16.54 -0.68 1.81
C LEU A 293 17.91 0.04 1.86
N ASP A 294 18.27 0.74 0.80
CA ASP A 294 19.54 1.50 0.72
C ASP A 294 19.53 2.79 1.56
N TYR A 295 18.34 3.26 1.97
CA TYR A 295 18.19 4.40 2.87
C TYR A 295 18.36 4.02 4.35
N PHE A 296 18.25 2.71 4.67
CA PHE A 296 18.49 2.22 6.02
C PHE A 296 19.98 2.15 6.35
N PRO A 297 20.37 2.32 7.61
CA PRO A 297 21.73 2.03 8.03
C PRO A 297 22.00 0.51 8.00
N ASP A 298 23.25 0.10 7.87
CA ASP A 298 23.65 -1.32 7.72
C ASP A 298 23.16 -2.24 8.84
N ASP A 299 22.91 -1.70 10.04
CA ASP A 299 22.54 -2.46 11.25
C ASP A 299 21.02 -2.59 11.46
N PHE A 300 20.19 -2.35 10.46
CA PHE A 300 18.73 -2.39 10.61
C PHE A 300 18.16 -3.80 10.75
N LEU A 301 16.92 -3.87 11.27
CA LEU A 301 16.16 -5.11 11.41
C LEU A 301 15.06 -5.17 10.35
N ILE A 302 14.93 -6.33 9.68
CA ILE A 302 13.80 -6.62 8.80
C ILE A 302 12.83 -7.58 9.49
N VAL A 303 11.54 -7.28 9.43
CA VAL A 303 10.44 -8.15 9.85
C VAL A 303 9.55 -8.40 8.65
N ILE A 304 9.36 -9.65 8.26
CA ILE A 304 8.48 -10.04 7.16
C ILE A 304 7.20 -10.61 7.76
N ASP A 305 6.12 -9.84 7.69
CA ASP A 305 4.81 -10.31 8.15
C ASP A 305 4.13 -11.17 7.10
N GLU A 306 3.39 -12.19 7.54
CA GLU A 306 2.80 -13.23 6.70
C GLU A 306 3.81 -13.73 5.64
N SER A 307 5.00 -14.13 6.10
CA SER A 307 6.17 -14.42 5.26
C SER A 307 5.91 -15.46 4.17
N HIS A 308 5.03 -16.45 4.46
CA HIS A 308 4.62 -17.48 3.50
C HIS A 308 3.91 -16.92 2.25
N VAL A 309 3.41 -15.68 2.29
CA VAL A 309 2.83 -14.94 1.16
C VAL A 309 3.80 -13.88 0.65
N THR A 310 4.43 -13.13 1.55
CA THR A 310 5.27 -11.99 1.24
C THR A 310 6.55 -12.41 0.49
N ILE A 311 7.21 -13.49 0.91
CA ILE A 311 8.43 -13.98 0.25
C ILE A 311 8.20 -14.44 -1.20
N PRO A 312 7.19 -15.28 -1.49
CA PRO A 312 6.84 -15.62 -2.87
C PRO A 312 6.52 -14.39 -3.74
N GLN A 313 5.88 -13.37 -3.16
CA GLN A 313 5.59 -12.13 -3.87
C GLN A 313 6.87 -11.37 -4.22
N ILE A 314 7.82 -11.22 -3.28
CA ILE A 314 9.12 -10.60 -3.53
C ILE A 314 9.86 -11.34 -4.66
N LYS A 315 9.85 -12.69 -4.65
CA LYS A 315 10.47 -13.51 -5.70
C LYS A 315 9.86 -13.31 -7.08
N ALA A 316 8.54 -13.13 -7.17
CA ALA A 316 7.82 -13.04 -8.44
C ALA A 316 7.90 -11.65 -9.10
N MET A 317 8.16 -10.59 -8.34
CA MET A 317 8.09 -9.20 -8.83
C MET A 317 9.03 -8.92 -10.01
N TYR A 318 10.28 -9.35 -9.91
CA TYR A 318 11.27 -9.12 -10.96
C TYR A 318 10.87 -9.74 -12.30
N ALA A 319 10.43 -11.00 -12.30
CA ALA A 319 10.09 -11.72 -13.53
C ALA A 319 8.90 -11.07 -14.26
N GLY A 320 7.89 -10.63 -13.53
CA GLY A 320 6.72 -9.95 -14.09
C GLY A 320 7.08 -8.59 -14.73
N ASP A 321 7.92 -7.79 -14.07
CA ASP A 321 8.40 -6.51 -14.62
C ASP A 321 9.26 -6.72 -15.86
N ARG A 322 10.17 -7.68 -15.83
CA ARG A 322 11.07 -8.00 -16.96
C ARG A 322 10.28 -8.39 -18.21
N SER A 323 9.34 -9.32 -18.09
CA SER A 323 8.54 -9.81 -19.23
C SER A 323 7.74 -8.68 -19.91
N ARG A 324 7.18 -7.77 -19.12
CA ARG A 324 6.47 -6.60 -19.66
C ARG A 324 7.40 -5.66 -20.43
N LYS A 325 8.59 -5.39 -19.92
CA LYS A 325 9.56 -4.49 -20.54
C LYS A 325 10.23 -5.07 -21.77
N GLU A 326 10.38 -6.38 -21.86
CA GLU A 326 10.89 -7.04 -23.07
C GLU A 326 10.05 -6.67 -24.29
N SER A 327 8.71 -6.71 -24.17
CA SER A 327 7.82 -6.29 -25.25
C SER A 327 8.00 -4.81 -25.64
N LEU A 328 8.23 -3.91 -24.69
CA LEU A 328 8.45 -2.49 -24.95
C LEU A 328 9.80 -2.21 -25.65
N VAL A 329 10.86 -2.85 -25.21
CA VAL A 329 12.20 -2.66 -25.76
C VAL A 329 12.33 -3.28 -27.15
N ASP A 330 11.84 -4.51 -27.33
CA ASP A 330 11.91 -5.25 -28.60
C ASP A 330 11.13 -4.57 -29.74
N ASN A 331 10.12 -3.77 -29.39
CA ASN A 331 9.27 -3.05 -30.33
C ASN A 331 9.54 -1.53 -30.38
N GLY A 332 10.67 -1.07 -29.84
CA GLY A 332 11.16 0.30 -30.00
C GLY A 332 10.40 1.36 -29.19
N PHE A 333 9.71 1.00 -28.12
CA PHE A 333 9.03 1.96 -27.24
C PHE A 333 9.96 2.48 -26.13
N ARG A 334 10.94 1.68 -25.72
CA ARG A 334 11.91 2.03 -24.67
C ARG A 334 13.32 1.56 -25.03
N LEU A 335 14.31 2.27 -24.50
CA LEU A 335 15.72 1.84 -24.56
C LEU A 335 15.96 0.61 -23.67
N PRO A 336 17.00 -0.20 -23.94
CA PRO A 336 17.39 -1.32 -23.08
C PRO A 336 17.65 -0.93 -21.62
N SER A 337 18.08 0.31 -21.35
CA SER A 337 18.23 0.84 -19.98
C SER A 337 16.95 0.84 -19.14
N ALA A 338 15.77 0.80 -19.77
CA ALA A 338 14.51 0.64 -19.08
C ALA A 338 14.42 -0.67 -18.27
N PHE A 339 15.19 -1.70 -18.64
CA PHE A 339 15.29 -2.94 -17.86
C PHE A 339 15.88 -2.74 -16.48
N ASP A 340 16.68 -1.69 -16.27
CA ASP A 340 17.35 -1.40 -15.01
C ASP A 340 16.50 -0.54 -14.07
N ASN A 341 15.33 -0.05 -14.53
CA ASN A 341 14.26 0.45 -13.69
C ASN A 341 13.36 -0.72 -13.28
N ARG A 342 13.74 -1.46 -12.27
CA ARG A 342 13.17 -2.74 -11.89
C ARG A 342 13.13 -2.92 -10.37
N PRO A 343 12.30 -3.84 -9.85
CA PRO A 343 12.46 -4.26 -8.47
C PRO A 343 13.79 -5.02 -8.29
N LEU A 344 14.24 -5.16 -7.05
CA LEU A 344 15.37 -6.03 -6.71
C LEU A 344 15.07 -7.47 -7.15
N ARG A 345 16.10 -8.17 -7.61
CA ARG A 345 16.07 -9.62 -7.67
C ARG A 345 16.07 -10.18 -6.25
N PHE A 346 15.58 -11.40 -6.10
CA PHE A 346 15.47 -11.99 -4.76
C PHE A 346 16.83 -12.13 -4.07
N GLU A 347 17.88 -12.48 -4.82
CA GLU A 347 19.25 -12.57 -4.32
C GLU A 347 19.75 -11.19 -3.85
N GLU A 348 19.51 -10.14 -4.64
CA GLU A 348 19.86 -8.76 -4.28
C GLU A 348 19.12 -8.30 -3.02
N PHE A 349 17.85 -8.67 -2.86
CA PHE A 349 17.12 -8.43 -1.63
C PHE A 349 17.76 -9.13 -0.42
N LEU A 350 18.20 -10.38 -0.59
CA LEU A 350 18.88 -11.13 0.47
C LEU A 350 20.22 -10.49 0.87
N ASP A 351 20.94 -9.88 -0.08
CA ASP A 351 22.21 -9.21 0.18
C ASP A 351 22.09 -7.97 1.09
N HIS A 352 20.91 -7.33 1.14
CA HIS A 352 20.64 -6.22 2.06
C HIS A 352 20.32 -6.67 3.49
N ILE A 353 20.15 -7.97 3.74
CA ILE A 353 19.68 -8.47 5.03
C ILE A 353 20.86 -8.58 6.02
N ASN A 354 20.82 -7.77 7.08
CA ASN A 354 21.65 -7.99 8.26
C ASN A 354 20.95 -8.96 9.24
N GLN A 355 19.76 -8.57 9.72
CA GLN A 355 18.94 -9.39 10.62
C GLN A 355 17.52 -9.45 10.08
N ILE A 356 16.93 -10.65 10.05
CA ILE A 356 15.57 -10.86 9.57
C ILE A 356 14.77 -11.77 10.48
N ILE A 357 13.50 -11.42 10.67
CA ILE A 357 12.50 -12.23 11.36
C ILE A 357 11.34 -12.49 10.40
N TYR A 358 11.08 -13.75 10.16
CA TYR A 358 9.91 -14.21 9.42
C TYR A 358 8.77 -14.45 10.40
N VAL A 359 7.63 -13.83 10.18
CA VAL A 359 6.44 -13.97 11.04
C VAL A 359 5.35 -14.66 10.23
N SER A 360 4.88 -15.80 10.70
CA SER A 360 3.80 -16.54 10.02
C SER A 360 3.09 -17.51 10.96
N ALA A 361 1.82 -17.76 10.69
CA ALA A 361 1.08 -18.87 11.28
C ALA A 361 1.31 -20.20 10.53
N THR A 362 1.88 -20.14 9.34
CA THR A 362 2.15 -21.25 8.43
C THR A 362 3.44 -20.98 7.65
N PRO A 363 4.63 -20.98 8.34
CA PRO A 363 5.89 -20.70 7.66
C PRO A 363 6.14 -21.72 6.54
N ALA A 364 6.66 -21.24 5.41
CA ALA A 364 6.97 -22.09 4.26
C ALA A 364 8.36 -22.75 4.41
N PRO A 365 8.66 -23.80 3.60
CA PRO A 365 9.95 -24.48 3.66
C PRO A 365 11.17 -23.58 3.50
N PHE A 366 11.04 -22.49 2.73
CA PHE A 366 12.13 -21.53 2.54
C PHE A 366 12.52 -20.86 3.86
N GLU A 367 11.56 -20.28 4.59
CA GLU A 367 11.81 -19.59 5.86
C GLU A 367 12.40 -20.52 6.91
N LEU A 368 11.85 -21.73 6.98
CA LEU A 368 12.33 -22.75 7.91
C LEU A 368 13.76 -23.21 7.60
N ALA A 369 14.11 -23.32 6.31
CA ALA A 369 15.47 -23.67 5.88
C ALA A 369 16.49 -22.56 6.13
N GLN A 370 16.07 -21.28 6.07
CA GLN A 370 16.94 -20.12 6.31
C GLN A 370 17.09 -19.78 7.80
N ALA A 371 16.18 -20.26 8.63
CA ALA A 371 16.14 -19.87 10.04
C ALA A 371 17.24 -20.52 10.86
N ASN A 372 17.98 -19.70 11.63
CA ASN A 372 18.88 -20.19 12.68
C ASN A 372 18.09 -20.67 13.91
N GLN A 373 16.89 -20.11 14.11
CA GLN A 373 16.00 -20.42 15.22
C GLN A 373 14.54 -20.32 14.78
N VAL A 374 13.75 -21.28 15.20
CA VAL A 374 12.28 -21.27 15.06
C VAL A 374 11.68 -21.17 16.45
N VAL A 375 10.88 -20.14 16.68
CA VAL A 375 10.20 -19.89 17.94
C VAL A 375 8.70 -20.04 17.76
N GLU A 376 8.09 -20.97 18.47
CA GLU A 376 6.64 -21.15 18.45
C GLU A 376 5.95 -20.22 19.44
N GLN A 377 4.87 -19.57 18.97
CA GLN A 377 3.98 -18.75 19.79
C GLN A 377 2.55 -19.22 19.62
N ILE A 378 2.16 -20.22 20.40
CA ILE A 378 0.86 -20.90 20.29
C ILE A 378 -0.13 -20.34 21.30
N ILE A 379 0.32 -19.98 22.49
CA ILE A 379 -0.53 -19.57 23.61
C ILE A 379 -1.21 -18.23 23.35
N ARG A 380 -2.52 -18.20 23.49
CA ARG A 380 -3.33 -16.98 23.52
C ARG A 380 -3.58 -16.58 24.97
N PRO A 381 -3.21 -15.37 25.39
CA PRO A 381 -3.46 -14.89 26.78
C PRO A 381 -4.94 -14.90 27.16
N THR A 382 -5.84 -14.85 26.19
CA THR A 382 -7.30 -14.91 26.37
C THR A 382 -7.83 -16.30 26.68
N GLY A 383 -6.99 -17.33 26.59
CA GLY A 383 -7.36 -18.72 26.75
C GLY A 383 -8.13 -19.34 25.59
N LEU A 384 -8.37 -18.59 24.51
CA LEU A 384 -9.11 -19.09 23.34
C LEU A 384 -8.42 -20.28 22.68
N LEU A 385 -9.16 -21.35 22.52
CA LEU A 385 -8.72 -22.55 21.82
C LEU A 385 -8.84 -22.38 20.30
N ASP A 386 -8.04 -23.11 19.54
CA ASP A 386 -8.32 -23.31 18.13
C ASP A 386 -9.69 -23.97 17.94
N PRO A 387 -10.42 -23.69 16.84
CA PRO A 387 -11.78 -24.18 16.69
C PRO A 387 -11.86 -25.70 16.58
N GLU A 388 -12.98 -26.27 16.96
CA GLU A 388 -13.30 -27.67 16.69
C GLU A 388 -13.54 -27.86 15.19
N ILE A 389 -13.02 -28.95 14.64
CA ILE A 389 -13.18 -29.31 13.23
C ILE A 389 -14.07 -30.54 13.12
N GLU A 390 -15.14 -30.42 12.35
CA GLU A 390 -15.97 -31.55 11.93
C GLU A 390 -15.89 -31.77 10.43
N ILE A 391 -15.84 -33.03 10.02
CA ILE A 391 -15.94 -33.43 8.63
C ILE A 391 -17.34 -34.02 8.42
N ARG A 392 -18.04 -33.47 7.42
CA ARG A 392 -19.41 -33.91 7.08
C ARG A 392 -19.48 -34.25 5.58
N PRO A 393 -20.36 -35.23 5.20
CA PRO A 393 -20.47 -35.65 3.81
C PRO A 393 -20.98 -34.53 2.88
N LEU A 394 -20.66 -34.65 1.59
CA LEU A 394 -21.18 -33.73 0.57
C LEU A 394 -22.68 -33.92 0.33
N GLU A 395 -23.19 -35.13 0.50
CA GLU A 395 -24.61 -35.43 0.40
C GLU A 395 -25.40 -34.74 1.51
N GLY A 396 -26.42 -33.96 1.14
CA GLY A 396 -27.22 -33.19 2.09
C GLY A 396 -26.53 -31.95 2.67
N GLN A 397 -25.37 -31.53 2.16
CA GLN A 397 -24.58 -30.42 2.70
C GLN A 397 -25.33 -29.10 2.76
N MET A 398 -26.25 -28.83 1.82
CA MET A 398 -26.99 -27.55 1.78
C MET A 398 -28.01 -27.45 2.91
N ASP A 399 -28.75 -28.53 3.20
CA ASP A 399 -29.71 -28.56 4.29
C ASP A 399 -29.01 -28.52 5.66
N ASP A 400 -27.90 -29.21 5.77
CA ASP A 400 -27.05 -29.22 6.97
C ASP A 400 -26.48 -27.82 7.22
N LEU A 401 -25.89 -27.18 6.20
CA LEU A 401 -25.36 -25.83 6.27
C LEU A 401 -26.43 -24.79 6.65
N LEU A 402 -27.62 -24.87 6.08
CA LEU A 402 -28.76 -24.02 6.44
C LEU A 402 -29.14 -24.19 7.92
N GLY A 403 -29.15 -25.41 8.43
CA GLY A 403 -29.39 -25.72 9.83
C GLY A 403 -28.37 -25.02 10.74
N GLU A 404 -27.08 -25.16 10.43
CA GLU A 404 -25.99 -24.54 11.18
C GLU A 404 -26.03 -23.00 11.12
N ILE A 405 -26.32 -22.41 9.96
CA ILE A 405 -26.51 -20.97 9.81
C ILE A 405 -27.63 -20.46 10.72
N LYS A 406 -28.78 -21.13 10.73
CA LYS A 406 -29.92 -20.74 11.57
C LYS A 406 -29.61 -20.82 13.07
N ILE A 407 -28.79 -21.80 13.49
CA ILE A 407 -28.33 -21.92 14.89
C ILE A 407 -27.45 -20.70 15.27
N ARG A 408 -26.54 -20.31 14.38
CA ARG A 408 -25.60 -19.18 14.64
C ARG A 408 -26.31 -17.84 14.61
N THR A 409 -27.17 -17.61 13.62
CA THR A 409 -27.92 -16.36 13.50
C THR A 409 -28.85 -16.10 14.70
N LYS A 410 -29.46 -17.14 15.26
CA LYS A 410 -30.24 -17.05 16.51
C LYS A 410 -29.40 -16.58 17.70
N LYS A 411 -28.11 -16.86 17.71
CA LYS A 411 -27.16 -16.43 18.75
C LYS A 411 -26.49 -15.09 18.44
N ASN A 412 -26.91 -14.44 17.35
CA ASN A 412 -26.30 -13.22 16.84
C ASN A 412 -24.80 -13.38 16.49
N GLU A 413 -24.42 -14.57 16.07
CA GLU A 413 -23.06 -14.90 15.59
C GLU A 413 -23.01 -14.87 14.07
N ARG A 414 -21.79 -14.83 13.49
CA ARG A 414 -21.56 -14.71 12.04
C ARG A 414 -20.97 -15.98 11.47
N VAL A 415 -21.22 -16.20 10.18
CA VAL A 415 -20.77 -17.39 9.44
C VAL A 415 -19.96 -16.98 8.22
N LEU A 416 -18.81 -17.62 8.02
CA LEU A 416 -18.01 -17.54 6.81
C LEU A 416 -18.15 -18.84 6.01
N ILE A 417 -18.32 -18.73 4.70
CA ILE A 417 -18.41 -19.90 3.80
C ILE A 417 -17.39 -19.73 2.68
N THR A 418 -16.54 -20.72 2.49
CA THR A 418 -15.56 -20.73 1.40
C THR A 418 -15.94 -21.71 0.30
N THR A 419 -15.87 -21.23 -0.95
CA THR A 419 -16.13 -22.02 -2.16
C THR A 419 -14.89 -22.09 -3.04
N LEU A 420 -14.91 -22.91 -4.09
CA LEU A 420 -13.78 -23.05 -5.02
C LEU A 420 -13.83 -22.10 -6.21
N THR A 421 -15.03 -21.69 -6.64
CA THR A 421 -15.20 -20.87 -7.83
C THR A 421 -16.14 -19.69 -7.59
N LYS A 422 -15.98 -18.63 -8.40
CA LYS A 422 -16.84 -17.45 -8.41
C LYS A 422 -18.31 -17.84 -8.62
N LYS A 423 -18.56 -18.70 -9.61
CA LYS A 423 -19.91 -19.16 -9.94
C LYS A 423 -20.58 -19.93 -8.80
N MET A 424 -19.83 -20.77 -8.08
CA MET A 424 -20.35 -21.46 -6.88
C MET A 424 -20.72 -20.48 -5.77
N ALA A 425 -19.88 -19.47 -5.54
CA ALA A 425 -20.14 -18.45 -4.52
C ALA A 425 -21.38 -17.62 -4.87
N GLU A 426 -21.55 -17.24 -6.12
CA GLU A 426 -22.72 -16.49 -6.61
C GLU A 426 -23.99 -17.34 -6.45
N ASN A 427 -24.00 -18.57 -6.97
CA ASN A 427 -25.15 -19.47 -6.87
C ASN A 427 -25.54 -19.75 -5.41
N LEU A 428 -24.55 -19.97 -4.53
CA LEU A 428 -24.80 -20.20 -3.12
C LEU A 428 -25.38 -18.96 -2.44
N THR A 429 -24.88 -17.77 -2.79
CA THR A 429 -25.38 -16.52 -2.25
C THR A 429 -26.84 -16.31 -2.64
N ASP A 430 -27.19 -16.57 -3.88
CA ASP A 430 -28.58 -16.42 -4.35
C ASP A 430 -29.51 -17.46 -3.68
N TYR A 431 -29.08 -18.70 -3.59
CA TYR A 431 -29.80 -19.73 -2.87
C TYR A 431 -30.06 -19.36 -1.40
N LEU A 432 -29.06 -18.87 -0.69
CA LEU A 432 -29.21 -18.45 0.71
C LEU A 432 -30.14 -17.24 0.86
N LYS A 433 -30.13 -16.30 -0.09
CA LYS A 433 -31.09 -15.18 -0.12
C LYS A 433 -32.52 -15.68 -0.30
N GLU A 434 -32.75 -16.62 -1.22
CA GLU A 434 -34.07 -17.23 -1.42
C GLU A 434 -34.59 -17.94 -0.14
N MET A 435 -33.67 -18.51 0.64
CA MET A 435 -33.98 -19.11 1.94
C MET A 435 -34.15 -18.09 3.09
N GLY A 436 -34.12 -16.78 2.78
CA GLY A 436 -34.33 -15.71 3.73
C GLY A 436 -33.12 -15.41 4.62
N ILE A 437 -31.92 -15.86 4.27
CA ILE A 437 -30.69 -15.58 4.99
C ILE A 437 -30.11 -14.24 4.51
N LYS A 438 -29.68 -13.39 5.45
CA LYS A 438 -28.95 -12.17 5.15
C LYS A 438 -27.51 -12.51 4.81
N VAL A 439 -27.20 -12.56 3.52
CA VAL A 439 -25.90 -13.01 3.00
C VAL A 439 -25.33 -11.99 2.03
N ARG A 440 -24.00 -11.87 2.03
CA ARG A 440 -23.23 -11.14 1.00
C ARG A 440 -22.15 -12.03 0.42
N TYR A 441 -21.75 -11.71 -0.81
CA TYR A 441 -20.66 -12.34 -1.52
C TYR A 441 -19.46 -11.38 -1.61
N LEU A 442 -18.26 -11.94 -1.38
CA LEU A 442 -16.99 -11.23 -1.50
C LEU A 442 -16.17 -11.83 -2.63
N HIS A 443 -15.90 -11.05 -3.68
CA HIS A 443 -15.12 -11.47 -4.85
C HIS A 443 -13.85 -10.63 -5.04
N SER A 444 -12.98 -11.06 -5.96
CA SER A 444 -11.67 -10.44 -6.21
C SER A 444 -11.75 -9.02 -6.79
N ASP A 445 -12.85 -8.73 -7.48
CA ASP A 445 -13.00 -7.49 -8.26
C ASP A 445 -13.62 -6.35 -7.43
N ILE A 446 -13.95 -6.61 -6.16
CA ILE A 446 -14.47 -5.58 -5.25
C ILE A 446 -13.32 -4.67 -4.81
N ALA A 447 -13.54 -3.36 -4.90
CA ALA A 447 -12.59 -2.35 -4.45
C ALA A 447 -12.24 -2.50 -2.95
N THR A 448 -11.04 -2.12 -2.57
CA THR A 448 -10.53 -2.29 -1.20
C THR A 448 -11.43 -1.61 -0.15
N ILE A 449 -11.96 -0.43 -0.46
CA ILE A 449 -12.87 0.32 0.44
C ILE A 449 -14.18 -0.44 0.61
N GLU A 450 -14.83 -0.85 -0.47
CA GLU A 450 -16.09 -1.60 -0.42
C GLU A 450 -15.92 -2.92 0.34
N ARG A 451 -14.77 -3.56 0.19
CA ARG A 451 -14.41 -4.77 0.95
C ARG A 451 -14.34 -4.50 2.45
N ALA A 452 -13.71 -3.40 2.86
CA ALA A 452 -13.66 -2.98 4.26
C ALA A 452 -15.05 -2.69 4.82
N GLU A 453 -15.94 -2.09 4.01
CA GLU A 453 -17.33 -1.85 4.37
C GLU A 453 -18.12 -3.15 4.55
N ILE A 454 -17.96 -4.12 3.62
CA ILE A 454 -18.62 -5.44 3.72
C ILE A 454 -18.22 -6.12 5.03
N ILE A 455 -16.96 -6.09 5.40
CA ILE A 455 -16.48 -6.71 6.64
C ILE A 455 -16.99 -5.99 7.87
N ARG A 456 -16.98 -4.66 7.86
CA ARG A 456 -17.56 -3.85 8.93
C ARG A 456 -19.07 -4.15 9.08
N ASP A 457 -19.78 -4.25 7.99
CA ASP A 457 -21.22 -4.52 7.98
C ASP A 457 -21.55 -5.94 8.48
N LEU A 458 -20.71 -6.94 8.19
CA LEU A 458 -20.78 -8.27 8.79
C LEU A 458 -20.63 -8.21 10.31
N ARG A 459 -19.61 -7.51 10.79
CA ARG A 459 -19.33 -7.35 12.23
C ARG A 459 -20.46 -6.60 12.94
N LEU A 460 -21.05 -5.58 12.31
CA LEU A 460 -22.21 -4.83 12.82
C LEU A 460 -23.52 -5.62 12.76
N GLY A 461 -23.55 -6.79 12.11
CA GLY A 461 -24.74 -7.61 11.98
C GLY A 461 -25.78 -7.10 10.99
N LYS A 462 -25.40 -6.29 10.02
CA LYS A 462 -26.29 -5.92 8.91
C LYS A 462 -26.63 -7.12 8.05
N PHE A 463 -25.74 -8.09 7.99
CA PHE A 463 -25.95 -9.42 7.42
C PHE A 463 -25.21 -10.46 8.25
N ASP A 464 -25.54 -11.74 8.08
CA ASP A 464 -25.12 -12.82 8.97
C ASP A 464 -24.10 -13.77 8.36
N VAL A 465 -24.08 -13.88 7.03
CA VAL A 465 -23.28 -14.83 6.28
C VAL A 465 -22.46 -14.11 5.21
N LEU A 466 -21.16 -14.40 5.17
CA LEU A 466 -20.26 -13.95 4.12
C LEU A 466 -19.75 -15.17 3.32
N VAL A 467 -20.00 -15.15 2.01
CA VAL A 467 -19.54 -16.19 1.08
C VAL A 467 -18.38 -15.63 0.26
N GLY A 468 -17.34 -16.44 0.03
CA GLY A 468 -16.23 -16.04 -0.83
C GLY A 468 -15.35 -17.21 -1.23
N ILE A 469 -14.48 -16.97 -2.22
CA ILE A 469 -13.53 -17.97 -2.71
C ILE A 469 -12.30 -18.01 -1.82
N ASN A 470 -11.73 -16.86 -1.56
CA ASN A 470 -10.51 -16.69 -0.78
C ASN A 470 -10.71 -15.56 0.23
N LEU A 471 -11.34 -15.89 1.35
CA LEU A 471 -11.57 -14.97 2.47
C LEU A 471 -10.32 -14.74 3.34
N LEU A 472 -9.16 -15.28 2.90
CA LEU A 472 -7.96 -15.40 3.72
C LEU A 472 -6.95 -14.28 3.55
N ARG A 473 -6.99 -13.58 2.41
CA ARG A 473 -5.89 -12.70 1.98
C ARG A 473 -5.69 -11.46 2.85
N GLU A 474 -6.59 -11.21 3.80
CA GLU A 474 -6.53 -10.00 4.62
C GLU A 474 -6.61 -10.39 6.09
N GLY A 475 -5.70 -9.88 6.89
CA GLY A 475 -5.56 -10.13 8.34
C GLY A 475 -6.78 -9.71 9.17
N LEU A 476 -7.97 -10.11 8.74
CA LEU A 476 -9.24 -9.70 9.29
C LEU A 476 -9.52 -10.37 10.63
N ASP A 477 -9.70 -9.53 11.61
CA ASP A 477 -10.04 -9.89 12.97
C ASP A 477 -11.56 -9.78 13.17
N MET A 478 -12.25 -10.92 13.12
CA MET A 478 -13.72 -11.00 13.22
C MET A 478 -14.13 -11.91 14.38
N PRO A 479 -14.09 -11.41 15.63
CA PRO A 479 -14.44 -12.20 16.80
C PRO A 479 -15.91 -12.67 16.84
N GLU A 480 -16.76 -12.03 16.04
CA GLU A 480 -18.18 -12.38 15.91
C GLU A 480 -18.41 -13.66 15.09
N VAL A 481 -17.40 -14.13 14.34
CA VAL A 481 -17.48 -15.34 13.52
C VAL A 481 -17.31 -16.57 14.41
N SER A 482 -18.35 -17.38 14.50
CA SER A 482 -18.36 -18.63 15.27
C SER A 482 -18.36 -19.88 14.40
N LEU A 483 -18.67 -19.75 13.10
CA LEU A 483 -18.67 -20.86 12.16
C LEU A 483 -17.93 -20.50 10.88
N VAL A 484 -17.04 -21.39 10.48
CA VAL A 484 -16.42 -21.40 9.15
C VAL A 484 -16.81 -22.69 8.45
N ALA A 485 -17.48 -22.60 7.32
CA ALA A 485 -17.84 -23.73 6.47
C ALA A 485 -16.95 -23.77 5.23
N ILE A 486 -16.31 -24.90 5.01
CA ILE A 486 -15.42 -25.13 3.87
C ILE A 486 -16.10 -26.15 2.95
N LEU A 487 -16.63 -25.68 1.82
CA LEU A 487 -17.25 -26.55 0.83
C LEU A 487 -16.18 -27.20 -0.06
N ASP A 488 -16.45 -28.41 -0.51
CA ASP A 488 -15.52 -29.18 -1.35
C ASP A 488 -14.08 -29.21 -0.77
N ALA A 489 -13.97 -29.50 0.51
CA ALA A 489 -12.69 -29.48 1.21
C ALA A 489 -11.71 -30.58 0.70
N ASP A 490 -12.23 -31.62 0.10
CA ASP A 490 -11.47 -32.77 -0.49
C ASP A 490 -11.01 -32.52 -1.93
N LYS A 491 -11.30 -31.36 -2.52
CA LYS A 491 -10.80 -30.98 -3.85
C LYS A 491 -9.42 -30.38 -3.72
N GLU A 492 -8.38 -31.21 -3.82
CA GLU A 492 -7.00 -30.76 -3.72
C GLU A 492 -6.67 -29.63 -4.73
N GLY A 493 -5.89 -28.65 -4.28
CA GLY A 493 -5.46 -27.49 -5.06
C GLY A 493 -5.02 -26.36 -4.16
N PHE A 494 -4.63 -25.25 -4.75
CA PHE A 494 -4.11 -24.08 -4.04
C PHE A 494 -5.05 -23.58 -2.92
N LEU A 495 -6.37 -23.55 -3.17
CA LEU A 495 -7.37 -23.09 -2.22
C LEU A 495 -7.69 -24.10 -1.10
N ARG A 496 -7.22 -25.33 -1.21
CA ARG A 496 -7.42 -26.41 -0.24
C ARG A 496 -6.09 -27.06 0.18
N SER A 497 -4.98 -26.33 -0.02
CA SER A 497 -3.68 -26.72 0.53
C SER A 497 -3.69 -26.66 2.07
N GLU A 498 -2.78 -27.36 2.72
CA GLU A 498 -2.57 -27.32 4.17
C GLU A 498 -2.54 -25.88 4.70
N THR A 499 -1.71 -25.01 4.11
CA THR A 499 -1.59 -23.60 4.48
C THR A 499 -2.92 -22.85 4.37
N SER A 500 -3.63 -23.03 3.25
CA SER A 500 -4.92 -22.39 3.00
C SER A 500 -5.98 -22.85 4.01
N LEU A 501 -6.02 -24.13 4.33
CA LEU A 501 -6.95 -24.69 5.32
C LEU A 501 -6.65 -24.17 6.72
N ILE A 502 -5.40 -24.17 7.18
CA ILE A 502 -5.01 -23.64 8.50
C ILE A 502 -5.38 -22.16 8.62
N GLN A 503 -5.14 -21.36 7.59
CA GLN A 503 -5.50 -19.94 7.57
C GLN A 503 -7.02 -19.73 7.65
N THR A 504 -7.80 -20.55 6.95
CA THR A 504 -9.26 -20.53 6.97
C THR A 504 -9.80 -20.93 8.34
N ILE A 505 -9.30 -22.01 8.91
CA ILE A 505 -9.64 -22.50 10.24
C ILE A 505 -9.38 -21.41 11.29
N GLY A 506 -8.26 -20.71 11.18
CA GLY A 506 -7.86 -19.63 12.08
C GLY A 506 -8.85 -18.45 12.16
N ARG A 507 -9.75 -18.30 11.18
CA ARG A 507 -10.79 -17.25 11.21
C ARG A 507 -11.82 -17.47 12.31
N ALA A 508 -12.09 -18.70 12.73
CA ALA A 508 -12.98 -19.00 13.84
C ALA A 508 -12.28 -19.04 15.21
N ALA A 509 -10.95 -18.86 15.27
CA ALA A 509 -10.16 -18.99 16.50
C ALA A 509 -10.28 -17.79 17.47
N ARG A 510 -11.05 -16.78 17.13
CA ARG A 510 -11.31 -15.57 17.96
C ARG A 510 -12.62 -15.64 18.75
N ASN A 511 -13.39 -16.68 18.51
CA ASN A 511 -14.67 -16.92 19.18
C ASN A 511 -14.55 -18.12 20.10
N ALA A 512 -15.04 -18.03 21.33
CA ALA A 512 -15.04 -19.14 22.29
C ALA A 512 -15.86 -20.35 21.83
N HIS A 513 -16.82 -20.13 20.93
CA HIS A 513 -17.66 -21.16 20.32
C HIS A 513 -17.27 -21.44 18.87
N GLY A 514 -16.01 -21.13 18.52
CA GLY A 514 -15.48 -21.31 17.17
C GLY A 514 -15.55 -22.75 16.70
N LYS A 515 -16.14 -22.98 15.52
CA LYS A 515 -16.29 -24.27 14.89
C LYS A 515 -15.98 -24.18 13.41
N VAL A 516 -15.40 -25.23 12.87
CA VAL A 516 -15.15 -25.40 11.43
C VAL A 516 -15.83 -26.67 10.95
N ILE A 517 -16.58 -26.57 9.87
CA ILE A 517 -17.18 -27.71 9.18
C ILE A 517 -16.52 -27.82 7.81
N MET A 518 -15.90 -28.96 7.55
CA MET A 518 -15.36 -29.32 6.25
C MET A 518 -16.32 -30.32 5.58
N TYR A 519 -16.93 -29.91 4.47
CA TYR A 519 -17.76 -30.80 3.67
C TYR A 519 -16.86 -31.57 2.69
N ALA A 520 -16.74 -32.86 2.89
CA ALA A 520 -15.86 -33.73 2.14
C ALA A 520 -16.30 -35.18 2.24
N ASP A 521 -16.16 -35.98 1.18
CA ASP A 521 -16.42 -37.39 1.18
C ASP A 521 -15.16 -38.21 1.52
N ARG A 522 -13.99 -37.59 1.44
CA ARG A 522 -12.70 -38.22 1.82
C ARG A 522 -11.80 -37.18 2.51
N ILE A 523 -10.91 -37.68 3.36
CA ILE A 523 -9.87 -36.87 3.98
C ILE A 523 -8.64 -36.90 3.08
N THR A 524 -8.19 -35.74 2.62
CA THR A 524 -6.95 -35.57 1.84
C THR A 524 -5.75 -35.39 2.77
N ASP A 525 -4.53 -35.53 2.24
CA ASP A 525 -3.31 -35.30 3.01
C ASP A 525 -3.23 -33.86 3.56
N SER A 526 -3.67 -32.89 2.75
CA SER A 526 -3.72 -31.47 3.15
C SER A 526 -4.73 -31.25 4.29
N MET A 527 -5.90 -31.87 4.23
CA MET A 527 -6.89 -31.83 5.31
C MET A 527 -6.34 -32.47 6.58
N GLN A 528 -5.74 -33.65 6.48
CA GLN A 528 -5.20 -34.38 7.64
C GLN A 528 -4.14 -33.53 8.37
N LYS A 529 -3.19 -32.97 7.64
CA LYS A 529 -2.15 -32.11 8.22
C LYS A 529 -2.73 -30.87 8.88
N ALA A 530 -3.72 -30.23 8.26
CA ALA A 530 -4.38 -29.05 8.83
C ALA A 530 -5.17 -29.38 10.11
N ILE A 531 -5.81 -30.56 10.16
CA ILE A 531 -6.53 -31.05 11.32
C ILE A 531 -5.54 -31.36 12.45
N ASP A 532 -4.49 -32.12 12.15
CA ASP A 532 -3.49 -32.53 13.14
C ASP A 532 -2.81 -31.31 13.79
N GLU A 533 -2.42 -30.31 12.99
CA GLU A 533 -1.82 -29.09 13.51
C GLU A 533 -2.81 -28.27 14.36
N THR A 534 -4.07 -28.19 13.95
CA THR A 534 -5.10 -27.47 14.71
C THR A 534 -5.36 -28.15 16.05
N MET A 535 -5.44 -29.48 16.05
CA MET A 535 -5.62 -30.27 17.27
C MET A 535 -4.42 -30.15 18.20
N ARG A 536 -3.19 -30.24 17.68
CA ARG A 536 -1.96 -30.00 18.45
C ARG A 536 -1.99 -28.65 19.16
N ARG A 537 -2.32 -27.58 18.44
CA ARG A 537 -2.42 -26.24 19.01
C ARG A 537 -3.51 -26.14 20.07
N ARG A 538 -4.64 -26.79 19.83
CA ARG A 538 -5.76 -26.83 20.77
C ARG A 538 -5.37 -27.51 22.08
N GLU A 539 -4.70 -28.67 22.01
CA GLU A 539 -4.23 -29.39 23.17
C GLU A 539 -3.21 -28.60 24.00
N VAL A 540 -2.25 -27.95 23.34
CA VAL A 540 -1.25 -27.10 24.03
C VAL A 540 -1.92 -25.96 24.76
N GLN A 541 -2.90 -25.29 24.13
CA GLN A 541 -3.63 -24.19 24.76
C GLN A 541 -4.52 -24.67 25.91
N ASP A 542 -5.20 -25.81 25.75
CA ASP A 542 -6.08 -26.35 26.79
C ASP A 542 -5.28 -26.76 28.04
N LYS A 543 -4.16 -27.44 27.86
CA LYS A 543 -3.23 -27.75 28.95
C LYS A 543 -2.78 -26.51 29.68
N TYR A 544 -2.38 -25.46 28.95
CA TYR A 544 -1.99 -24.17 29.53
C TYR A 544 -3.15 -23.54 30.33
N ASN A 545 -4.37 -23.56 29.78
CA ASN A 545 -5.55 -23.03 30.44
C ASN A 545 -5.83 -23.75 31.78
N GLN A 546 -5.69 -25.10 31.79
CA GLN A 546 -5.89 -25.91 32.99
C GLN A 546 -4.82 -25.61 34.06
N GLU A 547 -3.55 -25.52 33.66
CA GLU A 547 -2.43 -25.21 34.57
C GLU A 547 -2.55 -23.80 35.19
N HIS A 548 -3.07 -22.82 34.44
CA HIS A 548 -3.16 -21.44 34.87
C HIS A 548 -4.58 -21.00 35.28
N HIS A 549 -5.52 -21.93 35.32
CA HIS A 549 -6.94 -21.65 35.67
C HIS A 549 -7.60 -20.57 34.81
N ILE A 550 -7.30 -20.56 33.50
CA ILE A 550 -7.83 -19.59 32.54
C ILE A 550 -9.12 -20.12 31.92
N THR A 551 -10.18 -19.33 31.97
CA THR A 551 -11.42 -19.60 31.24
C THR A 551 -11.42 -18.85 29.91
N PRO A 552 -11.58 -19.55 28.76
CA PRO A 552 -11.63 -18.92 27.45
C PRO A 552 -12.72 -17.85 27.36
N LYS A 553 -12.38 -16.67 26.83
CA LYS A 553 -13.35 -15.57 26.62
C LYS A 553 -13.23 -15.02 25.22
N THR A 554 -14.36 -14.88 24.54
CA THR A 554 -14.42 -14.23 23.22
C THR A 554 -13.89 -12.80 23.32
N ILE A 555 -13.03 -12.41 22.40
CA ILE A 555 -12.44 -11.06 22.35
C ILE A 555 -13.54 -10.08 21.94
N GLN A 556 -13.70 -9.02 22.73
CA GLN A 556 -14.52 -7.87 22.35
C GLN A 556 -13.59 -6.78 21.82
N LYS A 557 -13.61 -6.55 20.52
CA LYS A 557 -12.81 -5.50 19.88
C LYS A 557 -13.74 -4.43 19.34
N LYS A 558 -13.53 -3.17 19.72
CA LYS A 558 -14.28 -2.04 19.13
C LYS A 558 -14.12 -2.10 17.61
N ILE A 559 -15.23 -1.94 16.90
CA ILE A 559 -15.23 -1.83 15.44
C ILE A 559 -14.65 -0.45 15.13
N LYS A 560 -13.32 -0.38 14.93
CA LYS A 560 -12.67 0.84 14.43
C LYS A 560 -13.13 1.04 12.98
N ASN A 561 -13.35 2.28 12.60
CA ASN A 561 -13.49 2.61 11.19
C ASN A 561 -12.14 2.36 10.51
N LEU A 562 -11.94 1.14 10.02
CA LEU A 562 -10.83 0.83 9.11
C LEU A 562 -10.82 1.77 7.90
N ILE A 563 -11.99 2.34 7.59
CA ILE A 563 -12.18 3.37 6.59
C ILE A 563 -11.29 4.59 6.85
N GLU A 564 -11.14 5.07 8.09
CA GLU A 564 -10.26 6.23 8.35
C GLU A 564 -8.78 5.93 8.12
N THR A 565 -8.33 4.71 8.40
CA THR A 565 -6.94 4.31 8.13
C THR A 565 -6.72 3.92 6.66
N THR A 566 -7.75 3.40 6.00
CA THR A 566 -7.72 3.07 4.56
C THR A 566 -8.04 4.32 3.73
N MET A 567 -8.86 5.25 4.23
CA MET A 567 -9.14 6.56 3.63
C MET A 567 -7.91 7.47 3.66
N VAL A 568 -7.07 7.42 4.65
CA VAL A 568 -5.75 8.07 4.62
C VAL A 568 -4.87 7.46 3.50
N ALA A 569 -5.16 6.22 3.10
CA ALA A 569 -4.50 5.55 1.99
C ALA A 569 -5.20 5.74 0.62
N GLU A 570 -6.49 6.14 0.57
CA GLU A 570 -7.29 6.20 -0.66
C GLU A 570 -8.21 7.44 -0.81
N GLU A 571 -8.41 8.25 0.23
CA GLU A 571 -9.36 9.37 0.18
C GLU A 571 -8.76 10.74 0.53
N LYS A 572 -8.07 11.36 -0.40
CA LYS A 572 -8.16 12.81 -0.59
C LYS A 572 -8.20 13.24 -2.06
N ALA A 573 -8.33 12.30 -2.97
CA ALA A 573 -8.61 12.65 -4.37
C ALA A 573 -10.07 13.09 -4.62
N SER A 574 -10.96 13.04 -3.61
CA SER A 574 -12.37 13.43 -3.76
C SER A 574 -12.91 14.42 -2.73
N TYR A 575 -12.09 15.01 -1.87
CA TYR A 575 -12.54 15.93 -0.80
C TYR A 575 -12.04 17.37 -0.90
N ASP A 576 -11.91 17.90 -2.11
CA ASP A 576 -12.07 19.34 -2.35
C ASP A 576 -13.51 19.69 -2.76
N ALA A 577 -14.46 18.80 -2.51
CA ALA A 577 -15.88 19.05 -2.59
C ALA A 577 -16.53 18.77 -1.25
N GLU A 578 -16.73 19.86 -0.48
CA GLU A 578 -17.75 20.00 0.53
C GLU A 578 -17.50 19.43 1.94
N LYS A 579 -17.01 20.32 2.83
CA LYS A 579 -17.45 20.32 4.24
C LYS A 579 -18.98 20.23 4.28
N PRO A 580 -19.60 19.44 5.18
CA PRO A 580 -21.04 19.38 5.27
C PRO A 580 -21.56 20.78 5.67
N LYS A 581 -21.95 21.55 4.69
CA LYS A 581 -22.83 22.69 4.94
C LYS A 581 -24.08 22.11 5.60
N LYS A 582 -24.39 22.59 6.80
CA LYS A 582 -25.70 22.45 7.43
C LYS A 582 -26.75 22.43 6.32
N LYS A 583 -27.61 21.43 6.30
CA LYS A 583 -28.76 21.34 5.40
C LYS A 583 -29.60 22.60 5.58
N LEU A 584 -29.31 23.64 4.84
CA LEU A 584 -30.23 24.74 4.60
C LEU A 584 -31.32 24.18 3.72
N LYS A 585 -32.55 24.12 4.22
CA LYS A 585 -33.74 23.79 3.44
C LYS A 585 -33.88 24.88 2.38
N MET A 586 -33.43 24.61 1.18
CA MET A 586 -33.65 25.49 0.03
C MET A 586 -35.13 25.54 -0.30
N THR A 587 -35.62 26.73 -0.53
CA THR A 587 -36.98 26.93 -1.05
C THR A 587 -37.08 26.49 -2.51
N ALA A 588 -38.26 26.07 -2.96
CA ALA A 588 -38.50 25.63 -4.34
C ALA A 588 -38.05 26.69 -5.39
N LYS A 589 -38.11 27.95 -5.01
CA LYS A 589 -37.71 29.10 -5.87
C LYS A 589 -36.17 29.23 -5.98
N GLU A 590 -35.45 28.97 -4.90
CA GLU A 590 -33.97 28.95 -4.86
C GLU A 590 -33.42 27.75 -5.62
N LYS A 591 -34.06 26.57 -5.47
CA LYS A 591 -33.72 25.34 -6.21
C LYS A 591 -33.84 25.55 -7.72
N LYS A 592 -34.94 26.19 -8.17
CA LYS A 592 -35.18 26.47 -9.60
C LYS A 592 -34.15 27.49 -10.15
N LYS A 593 -33.76 28.48 -9.35
CA LYS A 593 -32.74 29.47 -9.73
C LYS A 593 -31.34 28.85 -9.83
N LEU A 594 -31.01 27.93 -8.91
CA LEU A 594 -29.75 27.17 -8.93
C LEU A 594 -29.66 26.23 -10.13
N ILE A 595 -30.71 25.48 -10.45
CA ILE A 595 -30.76 24.61 -11.63
C ILE A 595 -30.55 25.43 -12.91
N LEU A 596 -31.15 26.62 -13.01
CA LEU A 596 -31.01 27.47 -14.18
C LEU A 596 -29.55 28.01 -14.33
N SER A 597 -28.89 28.34 -13.23
CA SER A 597 -27.49 28.76 -13.18
C SER A 597 -26.56 27.63 -13.59
N LEU A 598 -26.75 26.42 -13.01
CA LEU A 598 -25.97 25.23 -13.34
C LEU A 598 -26.17 24.78 -14.79
N THR A 599 -27.37 24.93 -15.34
CA THR A 599 -27.62 24.61 -16.75
C THR A 599 -26.84 25.53 -17.69
N LYS A 600 -26.71 26.82 -17.36
CA LYS A 600 -25.87 27.75 -18.14
C LYS A 600 -24.40 27.38 -18.06
N GLU A 601 -23.91 27.11 -16.85
CA GLU A 601 -22.52 26.72 -16.62
C GLU A 601 -22.16 25.40 -17.33
N MET A 602 -23.07 24.42 -17.32
CA MET A 602 -22.92 23.18 -18.08
C MET A 602 -22.80 23.43 -19.59
N GLN A 603 -23.63 24.35 -20.14
CA GLN A 603 -23.58 24.71 -21.56
C GLN A 603 -22.30 25.47 -21.92
N GLU A 604 -21.78 26.32 -21.03
CA GLU A 604 -20.50 27.00 -21.21
C GLU A 604 -19.34 26.02 -21.18
N ALA A 605 -19.28 25.12 -20.19
CA ALA A 605 -18.28 24.06 -20.11
C ALA A 605 -18.29 23.16 -21.37
N SER A 606 -19.47 22.80 -21.86
CA SER A 606 -19.61 22.03 -23.10
C SER A 606 -19.11 22.80 -24.35
N ARG A 607 -19.34 24.10 -24.43
CA ARG A 607 -18.82 24.95 -25.54
C ARG A 607 -17.30 25.10 -25.49
N ASN A 608 -16.73 25.09 -24.29
CA ASN A 608 -15.29 25.18 -24.08
C ASN A 608 -14.58 23.82 -24.17
N LEU A 609 -15.30 22.76 -24.57
CA LEU A 609 -14.83 21.37 -24.70
C LEU A 609 -14.39 20.73 -23.34
N GLU A 610 -14.82 21.29 -22.22
CA GLU A 610 -14.62 20.78 -20.85
C GLU A 610 -15.68 19.70 -20.55
N PHE A 611 -15.64 18.57 -21.26
CA PHE A 611 -16.72 17.56 -21.23
C PHE A 611 -16.88 16.89 -19.85
N GLU A 612 -15.80 16.68 -19.10
CA GLU A 612 -15.87 16.11 -17.74
C GLU A 612 -16.58 17.07 -16.77
N ARG A 613 -16.27 18.36 -16.84
CA ARG A 613 -16.92 19.40 -16.03
C ARG A 613 -18.41 19.52 -16.40
N ALA A 614 -18.73 19.47 -17.69
CA ALA A 614 -20.11 19.47 -18.17
C ALA A 614 -20.90 18.25 -17.65
N ALA A 615 -20.28 17.07 -17.62
CA ALA A 615 -20.88 15.85 -17.10
C ALA A 615 -21.13 15.93 -15.58
N GLN A 616 -20.18 16.42 -14.79
CA GLN A 616 -20.32 16.63 -13.35
C GLN A 616 -21.48 17.59 -13.02
N ILE A 617 -21.56 18.71 -13.74
CA ILE A 617 -22.65 19.68 -13.54
C ILE A 617 -24.01 19.08 -13.93
N ARG A 618 -24.07 18.28 -14.99
CA ARG A 618 -25.28 17.54 -15.40
C ARG A 618 -25.74 16.63 -14.28
N ASP A 619 -24.86 15.86 -13.68
CA ASP A 619 -25.19 14.91 -12.62
C ASP A 619 -25.72 15.63 -11.36
N ILE A 620 -25.13 16.79 -11.00
CA ILE A 620 -25.66 17.66 -9.93
C ILE A 620 -27.08 18.16 -10.25
N ILE A 621 -27.35 18.53 -11.50
CA ILE A 621 -28.70 18.96 -11.94
C ILE A 621 -29.69 17.79 -11.81
N PHE A 622 -29.30 16.58 -12.16
CA PHE A 622 -30.12 15.37 -12.00
C PHE A 622 -30.46 15.12 -10.52
N GLU A 623 -29.46 15.14 -9.63
CA GLU A 623 -29.69 14.97 -8.19
C GLU A 623 -30.61 16.04 -7.59
N LEU A 624 -30.47 17.29 -8.05
CA LEU A 624 -31.36 18.35 -7.63
C LEU A 624 -32.79 18.15 -8.13
N ASN A 625 -33.01 17.53 -9.28
CA ASN A 625 -34.33 17.24 -9.82
C ASN A 625 -35.01 16.02 -9.16
N GLU A 626 -34.25 14.98 -8.78
CA GLU A 626 -34.79 13.77 -8.14
C GLU A 626 -35.24 13.98 -6.68
N LYS A 627 -34.67 14.93 -5.95
CA LYS A 627 -35.12 15.26 -4.59
C LYS A 627 -36.41 16.09 -4.64
N LYS A 628 -37.55 15.38 -4.77
CA LYS A 628 -38.89 15.92 -4.50
C LYS A 628 -39.15 16.13 -3.01
#